data_40ffdda4f349539fb67f3236beade7b4
#
_entry.id   40ffdda4f349539fb67f3236beade7b4
#
_cell.length_a   1.000
_cell.length_b   1.000
_cell.length_c   1.000
_cell.angle_alpha   90.00
_cell.angle_beta   90.00
_cell.angle_gamma   90.00
#
_symmetry.space_group_name_H-M   'P 1'
#
loop_
_entity.id
_entity.type
_entity.pdbx_description
1 polymer ?
#
loop_
_entity_poly.entity_id
_entity_poly.type
_entity_poly.pdbx_seq_one_letter_code
_entity_poly.pdbx_strand_id
1 'polypeptide(L)'
;MDGGWQALDARRRPGAHSRLAITRLVLEELERVTPEAGRGALGPRATLHEAGIDEPRFLDAVARIEGRYQMRFHADWLRGIRTCGDLVECISTRMFDAVDRVEGTPRRSGVAEAPRAAGTFDAGDAWPEVCALERRFGDLAAAGLQNPFLLANESVQGRLARVDGRDVVSFTSFDYLGLAGHPDVTRAAKDAIDRFGTSASASRMVGGNNTILDELDATLASFVGTERAVVFPCGYGTNASVLGHICNADDLILYDELAHNSIVQGTVASAAGRRPFRHNDVDQLDGLLRDLRGRYRRVVVAIEGVYSMDGDYPDLPAFIEVKRRHDALLYVDEAHSIGTMGPGGRGICDHFDVDPAEGDLWMGTISKALGSGGGYLAGSERLIRWLGCTTPAFVFSTACSPPNAAAALEAVRVIGREPWRVTRLRERSEFFLKLANDAGLDTGPSGDTPVIPVILGSSDRAIRASQALLTRGINARPILYPAVRESAARVRFFITSEHSEEQIVRAVETTADVVASLG
;
A
#
# COMPACT_ATOMS: atom_id res chain seq x y z
N MET A 1 -6.79 20.96 37.67
CA MET A 1 -5.38 21.08 38.15
C MET A 1 -4.48 21.24 36.92
N ASP A 2 -4.47 22.49 36.39
CA ASP A 2 -3.87 22.85 35.08
C ASP A 2 -2.54 23.61 35.25
N GLY A 3 -1.69 23.20 36.17
CA GLY A 3 -0.53 24.02 36.51
C GLY A 3 0.86 23.54 36.11
N GLY A 4 0.98 22.42 35.38
CA GLY A 4 2.31 21.80 35.16
C GLY A 4 2.94 21.98 33.76
N TRP A 5 2.21 22.39 32.76
CA TRP A 5 2.67 22.37 31.34
C TRP A 5 2.80 23.73 30.67
N GLN A 6 2.27 24.80 31.29
CA GLN A 6 2.27 26.16 30.68
C GLN A 6 3.62 26.91 30.79
N ALA A 7 4.58 26.42 31.57
CA ALA A 7 5.80 27.18 31.87
C ALA A 7 6.98 26.94 30.88
N LEU A 8 6.82 26.10 29.85
CA LEU A 8 7.94 25.75 28.94
C LEU A 8 7.79 26.24 27.48
N ASP A 9 6.72 26.98 27.16
CA ASP A 9 6.39 27.37 25.78
C ASP A 9 6.78 28.82 25.41
N ALA A 10 7.81 29.39 25.98
CA ALA A 10 8.19 30.79 25.79
C ALA A 10 9.47 30.98 24.91
N ARG A 11 9.76 30.15 23.92
CA ARG A 11 10.69 30.53 22.83
C ARG A 11 10.23 29.97 21.49
N ARG A 12 9.66 30.85 20.69
CA ARG A 12 9.07 30.69 19.37
C ARG A 12 10.03 30.13 18.33
N ARG A 13 9.55 29.16 17.52
CA ARG A 13 9.76 29.11 16.05
C ARG A 13 8.49 28.57 15.38
N PRO A 14 8.05 29.08 14.20
CA PRO A 14 6.86 28.61 13.49
C PRO A 14 7.22 27.34 12.72
N GLY A 15 6.42 26.27 12.87
CA GLY A 15 6.44 25.06 12.05
C GLY A 15 6.71 23.73 12.75
N ALA A 16 7.20 23.69 13.98
CA ALA A 16 7.38 22.46 14.74
C ALA A 16 6.09 22.10 15.48
N HIS A 17 5.67 20.83 15.42
CA HIS A 17 4.63 20.30 16.29
C HIS A 17 5.04 20.54 17.75
N SER A 18 4.30 21.36 18.48
CA SER A 18 4.60 21.59 19.90
C SER A 18 4.47 20.26 20.66
N ARG A 19 5.25 20.08 21.74
CA ARG A 19 5.14 18.88 22.61
C ARG A 19 3.69 18.64 23.05
N LEU A 20 2.90 19.72 23.18
CA LEU A 20 1.50 19.67 23.49
C LEU A 20 0.66 19.02 22.38
N ALA A 21 0.96 19.30 21.11
CA ALA A 21 0.29 18.68 19.96
C ALA A 21 0.63 17.19 19.85
N ILE A 22 1.89 16.81 20.09
CA ILE A 22 2.32 15.40 20.15
C ILE A 22 1.61 14.68 21.29
N THR A 23 1.57 15.28 22.49
CA THR A 23 0.88 14.70 23.66
C THR A 23 -0.59 14.44 23.37
N ARG A 24 -1.28 15.43 22.79
CA ARG A 24 -2.70 15.31 22.44
C ARG A 24 -2.95 14.18 21.47
N LEU A 25 -2.15 14.08 20.42
CA LEU A 25 -2.29 13.04 19.41
C LEU A 25 -1.99 11.64 19.97
N VAL A 26 -0.94 11.50 20.76
CA VAL A 26 -0.62 10.21 21.39
C VAL A 26 -1.76 9.75 22.29
N LEU A 27 -2.34 10.67 23.08
CA LEU A 27 -3.49 10.35 23.91
C LEU A 27 -4.72 9.97 23.06
N GLU A 28 -4.99 10.70 21.97
CA GLU A 28 -6.09 10.38 21.04
C GLU A 28 -5.94 8.98 20.44
N GLU A 29 -4.73 8.57 20.01
CA GLU A 29 -4.53 7.24 19.44
C GLU A 29 -4.55 6.12 20.51
N LEU A 30 -4.09 6.40 21.72
CA LEU A 30 -4.21 5.46 22.84
C LEU A 30 -5.67 5.31 23.28
N GLU A 31 -6.47 6.40 23.32
CA GLU A 31 -7.91 6.35 23.64
C GLU A 31 -8.68 5.44 22.68
N ARG A 32 -8.32 5.41 21.40
CA ARG A 32 -8.98 4.57 20.38
C ARG A 32 -8.80 3.08 20.61
N VAL A 33 -7.67 2.68 21.18
CA VAL A 33 -7.36 1.27 21.47
C VAL A 33 -7.70 0.87 22.91
N THR A 34 -8.06 1.84 23.77
CA THR A 34 -8.37 1.63 25.18
C THR A 34 -9.79 1.07 25.33
N PRO A 35 -9.99 -0.04 26.07
CA PRO A 35 -11.31 -0.55 26.41
C PRO A 35 -12.18 0.50 27.14
N GLU A 36 -13.51 0.42 27.03
CA GLU A 36 -14.42 1.38 27.67
C GLU A 36 -14.16 1.54 29.17
N ALA A 37 -13.82 0.47 29.86
CA ALA A 37 -13.50 0.48 31.30
C ALA A 37 -12.21 1.27 31.65
N GLY A 38 -11.32 1.51 30.68
CA GLY A 38 -10.03 2.20 30.89
C GLY A 38 -9.97 3.65 30.36
N ARG A 39 -10.99 4.11 29.62
CA ARG A 39 -10.96 5.43 28.94
C ARG A 39 -10.81 6.64 29.86
N GLY A 40 -11.16 6.53 31.13
CA GLY A 40 -10.96 7.61 32.12
C GLY A 40 -9.58 7.63 32.81
N ALA A 41 -8.74 6.63 32.57
CA ALA A 41 -7.44 6.46 33.23
C ALA A 41 -6.27 7.05 32.43
N LEU A 42 -6.47 7.49 31.19
CA LEU A 42 -5.40 7.97 30.32
C LEU A 42 -4.89 9.36 30.76
N GLY A 43 -3.60 9.42 31.05
CA GLY A 43 -2.88 10.65 31.38
C GLY A 43 -1.37 10.45 31.24
N PRO A 44 -0.55 11.51 31.26
CA PRO A 44 0.89 11.39 31.03
C PRO A 44 1.62 10.44 31.97
N ARG A 45 1.08 10.23 33.17
CA ARG A 45 1.64 9.32 34.21
C ARG A 45 0.92 7.98 34.30
N ALA A 46 -0.18 7.81 33.59
CA ALA A 46 -0.93 6.56 33.58
C ALA A 46 -0.07 5.46 32.91
N THR A 47 -0.04 4.29 33.51
CA THR A 47 0.58 3.14 32.90
C THR A 47 -0.35 2.55 31.84
N LEU A 48 0.22 2.01 30.78
CA LEU A 48 -0.56 1.33 29.72
C LEU A 48 -1.39 0.18 30.29
N HIS A 49 -0.84 -0.51 31.28
CA HIS A 49 -1.52 -1.63 31.95
C HIS A 49 -2.76 -1.16 32.75
N GLU A 50 -2.66 -0.08 33.52
CA GLU A 50 -3.80 0.49 34.26
C GLU A 50 -4.91 0.98 33.32
N ALA A 51 -4.56 1.41 32.10
CA ALA A 51 -5.51 1.76 31.05
C ALA A 51 -6.09 0.52 30.32
N GLY A 52 -5.67 -0.70 30.66
CA GLY A 52 -6.09 -1.92 29.97
C GLY A 52 -5.54 -2.08 28.56
N ILE A 53 -4.43 -1.43 28.26
CA ILE A 53 -3.74 -1.50 26.96
C ILE A 53 -2.71 -2.63 27.06
N ASP A 54 -3.04 -3.77 26.47
CA ASP A 54 -2.15 -4.92 26.27
C ASP A 54 -1.18 -4.68 25.09
N GLU A 55 -0.25 -5.58 24.87
CA GLU A 55 0.77 -5.46 23.83
C GLU A 55 0.17 -5.33 22.41
N PRO A 56 -0.83 -6.12 21.98
CA PRO A 56 -1.49 -5.95 20.68
C PRO A 56 -2.09 -4.56 20.49
N ARG A 57 -2.83 -4.06 21.48
CA ARG A 57 -3.44 -2.71 21.45
C ARG A 57 -2.39 -1.60 21.44
N PHE A 58 -1.32 -1.80 22.18
CA PHE A 58 -0.19 -0.87 22.17
C PHE A 58 0.46 -0.80 20.78
N LEU A 59 0.71 -1.93 20.14
CA LEU A 59 1.27 -2.00 18.79
C LEU A 59 0.32 -1.39 17.75
N ASP A 60 -0.99 -1.55 17.90
CA ASP A 60 -1.99 -0.87 17.05
C ASP A 60 -1.93 0.66 17.19
N ALA A 61 -1.82 1.18 18.42
CA ALA A 61 -1.64 2.62 18.64
C ALA A 61 -0.33 3.13 18.04
N VAL A 62 0.76 2.39 18.21
CA VAL A 62 2.07 2.70 17.62
C VAL A 62 1.99 2.74 16.10
N ALA A 63 1.37 1.75 15.45
CA ALA A 63 1.23 1.72 14.00
C ALA A 63 0.42 2.91 13.45
N ARG A 64 -0.62 3.36 14.17
CA ARG A 64 -1.38 4.58 13.83
C ARG A 64 -0.53 5.84 13.94
N ILE A 65 0.27 5.93 15.00
CA ILE A 65 1.21 7.05 15.21
C ILE A 65 2.29 7.03 14.13
N GLU A 66 2.83 5.87 13.78
CA GLU A 66 3.79 5.71 12.67
C GLU A 66 3.23 6.20 11.35
N GLY A 67 2.00 5.79 11.00
CA GLY A 67 1.31 6.26 9.80
C GLY A 67 1.10 7.77 9.80
N ARG A 68 0.73 8.34 10.94
CA ARG A 68 0.38 9.76 11.06
C ARG A 68 1.60 10.70 11.06
N TYR A 69 2.74 10.25 11.60
CA TYR A 69 3.99 11.01 11.61
C TYR A 69 4.98 10.58 10.54
N GLN A 70 4.65 9.58 9.72
CA GLN A 70 5.57 9.04 8.70
C GLN A 70 6.91 8.60 9.29
N MET A 71 6.89 8.06 10.50
CA MET A 71 8.06 7.56 11.20
C MET A 71 7.89 6.07 11.49
N ARG A 72 9.00 5.37 11.72
CA ARG A 72 9.02 3.97 12.15
C ARG A 72 9.63 3.87 13.53
N PHE A 73 8.96 3.14 14.42
CA PHE A 73 9.50 2.82 15.73
C PHE A 73 10.32 1.53 15.65
N HIS A 74 11.51 1.59 16.16
CA HIS A 74 12.32 0.40 16.38
C HIS A 74 11.76 -0.38 17.58
N ALA A 75 11.72 -1.72 17.49
CA ALA A 75 11.21 -2.56 18.58
C ALA A 75 11.92 -2.28 19.92
N ASP A 76 13.22 -1.97 19.86
CA ASP A 76 13.99 -1.63 21.07
C ASP A 76 13.59 -0.30 21.72
N TRP A 77 13.03 0.63 20.96
CA TRP A 77 12.53 1.90 21.49
C TRP A 77 11.21 1.71 22.25
N LEU A 78 10.45 0.69 21.89
CA LEU A 78 9.17 0.37 22.50
C LEU A 78 9.30 -0.44 23.78
N ARG A 79 10.41 -1.19 23.96
CA ARG A 79 10.61 -2.08 25.12
C ARG A 79 10.65 -1.39 26.48
N GLY A 80 10.95 -0.10 26.53
CA GLY A 80 11.02 0.68 27.77
C GLY A 80 9.76 1.48 28.08
N ILE A 81 8.79 1.50 27.18
CA ILE A 81 7.60 2.32 27.31
C ILE A 81 6.60 1.64 28.25
N ARG A 82 6.33 2.28 29.37
CA ARG A 82 5.37 1.81 30.39
C ARG A 82 4.21 2.75 30.59
N THR A 83 4.40 4.04 30.29
CA THR A 83 3.38 5.08 30.46
C THR A 83 3.10 5.80 29.17
N CYS A 84 1.96 6.49 29.09
CA CYS A 84 1.65 7.39 27.98
C CYS A 84 2.72 8.48 27.80
N GLY A 85 3.30 8.95 28.93
CA GLY A 85 4.37 9.94 28.93
C GLY A 85 5.67 9.43 28.30
N ASP A 86 6.04 8.16 28.53
CA ASP A 86 7.20 7.55 27.89
C ASP A 86 7.06 7.51 26.36
N LEU A 87 5.86 7.22 25.88
CA LEU A 87 5.57 7.21 24.43
C LEU A 87 5.66 8.61 23.84
N VAL A 88 5.08 9.61 24.53
CA VAL A 88 5.19 11.04 24.13
C VAL A 88 6.64 11.49 24.11
N GLU A 89 7.44 11.12 25.10
CA GLU A 89 8.87 11.48 25.17
C GLU A 89 9.65 10.81 24.04
N CYS A 90 9.41 9.53 23.78
CA CYS A 90 10.03 8.80 22.70
C CYS A 90 9.76 9.46 21.33
N ILE A 91 8.51 9.85 21.06
CA ILE A 91 8.13 10.53 19.83
C ILE A 91 8.74 11.93 19.76
N SER A 92 8.63 12.71 20.84
CA SER A 92 9.11 14.09 20.88
C SER A 92 10.62 14.16 20.63
N THR A 93 11.41 13.34 21.31
CA THR A 93 12.86 13.29 21.15
C THR A 93 13.24 13.00 19.69
N ARG A 94 12.57 12.04 19.05
CA ARG A 94 12.87 11.65 17.68
C ARG A 94 12.44 12.67 16.63
N MET A 95 11.30 13.32 16.83
CA MET A 95 10.86 14.40 15.94
C MET A 95 11.79 15.61 16.02
N PHE A 96 12.26 15.98 17.22
CA PHE A 96 13.20 17.10 17.37
C PHE A 96 14.61 16.75 16.87
N ASP A 97 15.11 15.54 17.09
CA ASP A 97 16.38 15.07 16.53
C ASP A 97 16.38 15.02 14.99
N ALA A 98 15.23 14.80 14.35
CA ALA A 98 15.09 14.83 12.90
C ALA A 98 15.14 16.26 12.34
N VAL A 99 14.59 17.23 13.05
CA VAL A 99 14.62 18.66 12.65
C VAL A 99 16.04 19.24 12.77
N ASP A 100 16.77 18.89 13.81
CA ASP A 100 18.14 19.39 14.02
C ASP A 100 19.16 18.84 12.98
N ARG A 101 18.83 17.73 12.32
CA ARG A 101 19.67 17.18 11.22
C ARG A 101 19.55 17.96 9.91
N VAL A 102 18.49 18.73 9.73
CA VAL A 102 18.28 19.53 8.49
C VAL A 102 18.94 20.90 8.58
N GLU A 103 19.24 21.43 9.78
CA GLU A 103 19.75 22.79 9.98
C GLU A 103 21.26 22.91 10.27
N GLY A 104 22.07 21.91 9.98
CA GLY A 104 23.54 22.06 9.92
C GLY A 104 24.23 22.61 11.19
N THR A 105 23.69 22.40 12.40
CA THR A 105 24.33 22.79 13.66
C THR A 105 25.36 21.74 14.12
N PRO A 106 26.57 22.14 14.57
CA PRO A 106 27.61 21.21 14.94
C PRO A 106 27.17 20.38 16.17
N ARG A 107 27.44 19.08 16.09
CA ARG A 107 27.24 18.11 17.17
C ARG A 107 27.77 18.65 18.51
N ARG A 108 26.93 18.74 19.52
CA ARG A 108 27.43 18.85 20.88
C ARG A 108 28.14 17.53 21.23
N SER A 109 29.44 17.63 21.32
CA SER A 109 30.31 16.58 21.86
C SER A 109 30.00 16.35 23.34
N GLY A 110 29.58 15.15 23.68
CA GLY A 110 29.36 14.83 25.09
C GLY A 110 28.84 13.42 25.38
N VAL A 111 29.35 12.40 24.71
CA VAL A 111 29.74 11.08 25.24
C VAL A 111 30.82 10.60 24.30
N ALA A 112 32.06 10.56 24.80
CA ALA A 112 33.14 9.93 24.06
C ALA A 112 32.88 8.42 24.05
N GLU A 113 32.29 7.92 22.96
CA GLU A 113 32.45 6.51 22.63
C GLU A 113 33.94 6.27 22.41
N ALA A 114 34.50 5.37 23.18
CA ALA A 114 35.87 4.88 22.96
C ALA A 114 36.00 4.49 21.47
N PRO A 115 37.12 4.82 20.81
CA PRO A 115 37.32 4.46 19.43
C PRO A 115 37.18 2.93 19.33
N ARG A 116 36.17 2.48 18.54
CA ARG A 116 36.06 1.07 18.18
C ARG A 116 37.41 0.67 17.54
N ALA A 117 38.05 -0.35 18.09
CA ALA A 117 39.23 -0.95 17.47
C ALA A 117 38.90 -1.21 16.00
N ALA A 118 39.86 -0.95 15.10
CA ALA A 118 39.76 -1.25 13.69
C ALA A 118 39.66 -2.78 13.50
N GLY A 119 38.48 -3.34 13.76
CA GLY A 119 38.08 -4.69 13.40
C GLY A 119 37.40 -4.66 12.05
N THR A 120 37.47 -5.73 11.32
CA THR A 120 36.75 -5.94 10.09
C THR A 120 35.27 -5.54 10.30
N PHE A 121 34.83 -4.54 9.56
CA PHE A 121 33.43 -4.10 9.59
C PHE A 121 32.57 -5.21 8.95
N ASP A 122 32.07 -6.11 9.77
CA ASP A 122 31.03 -7.04 9.33
C ASP A 122 29.68 -6.32 9.43
N ALA A 123 29.19 -5.85 8.29
CA ALA A 123 27.97 -5.09 8.18
C ALA A 123 26.72 -5.90 8.56
N GLY A 124 26.78 -7.24 8.49
CA GLY A 124 25.63 -8.12 8.79
C GLY A 124 25.43 -8.33 10.30
N ASP A 125 26.47 -8.72 11.01
CA ASP A 125 26.36 -9.24 12.37
C ASP A 125 26.13 -8.15 13.45
N ALA A 126 26.38 -6.89 13.10
CA ALA A 126 26.33 -5.78 14.07
C ALA A 126 25.05 -4.92 14.00
N TRP A 127 24.20 -5.10 12.99
CA TRP A 127 23.01 -4.27 12.82
C TRP A 127 21.81 -4.86 13.58
N PRO A 128 21.21 -4.10 14.50
CA PRO A 128 20.06 -4.57 15.31
C PRO A 128 18.89 -5.07 14.46
N GLU A 129 18.68 -4.45 13.30
CA GLU A 129 17.63 -4.80 12.35
C GLU A 129 17.83 -6.18 11.74
N VAL A 130 19.09 -6.51 11.37
CA VAL A 130 19.46 -7.82 10.81
C VAL A 130 19.26 -8.88 11.90
N CYS A 131 19.81 -8.66 13.09
CA CYS A 131 19.67 -9.58 14.21
C CYS A 131 18.18 -9.79 14.61
N ALA A 132 17.35 -8.74 14.52
CA ALA A 132 15.92 -8.86 14.82
C ALA A 132 15.19 -9.73 13.77
N LEU A 133 15.52 -9.58 12.50
CA LEU A 133 14.96 -10.41 11.43
C LEU A 133 15.37 -11.88 11.57
N GLU A 134 16.66 -12.14 11.85
CA GLU A 134 17.16 -13.49 12.06
C GLU A 134 16.52 -14.17 13.27
N ARG A 135 16.38 -13.44 14.39
CA ARG A 135 15.65 -13.96 15.55
C ARG A 135 14.23 -14.35 15.19
N ARG A 136 13.52 -13.51 14.44
CA ARG A 136 12.15 -13.79 14.00
C ARG A 136 12.07 -15.07 13.15
N PHE A 137 13.03 -15.29 12.26
CA PHE A 137 13.09 -16.53 11.49
C PHE A 137 13.47 -17.74 12.35
N GLY A 138 14.37 -17.57 13.31
CA GLY A 138 14.69 -18.59 14.29
C GLY A 138 13.49 -18.99 15.15
N ASP A 139 12.70 -18.03 15.62
CA ASP A 139 11.49 -18.27 16.40
C ASP A 139 10.43 -19.04 15.59
N LEU A 140 10.25 -18.70 14.31
CA LEU A 140 9.37 -19.45 13.40
C LEU A 140 9.84 -20.91 13.26
N ALA A 141 11.13 -21.12 13.01
CA ALA A 141 11.70 -22.46 12.86
C ALA A 141 11.58 -23.28 14.17
N ALA A 142 11.82 -22.68 15.35
CA ALA A 142 11.65 -23.31 16.65
C ALA A 142 10.19 -23.70 16.92
N ALA A 143 9.23 -22.93 16.38
CA ALA A 143 7.79 -23.25 16.43
C ALA A 143 7.34 -24.28 15.39
N GLY A 144 8.26 -24.86 14.59
CA GLY A 144 7.96 -25.79 13.49
C GLY A 144 7.24 -25.13 12.30
N LEU A 145 7.34 -23.80 12.18
CA LEU A 145 6.74 -23.04 11.11
C LEU A 145 7.78 -22.73 10.02
N GLN A 146 7.39 -22.91 8.76
CA GLN A 146 8.22 -22.46 7.63
C GLN A 146 8.12 -20.94 7.48
N ASN A 147 9.21 -20.32 6.99
CA ASN A 147 9.15 -18.93 6.57
C ASN A 147 8.11 -18.78 5.43
N PRO A 148 7.02 -18.02 5.63
CA PRO A 148 5.97 -17.90 4.62
C PRO A 148 6.38 -17.01 3.45
N PHE A 149 7.51 -16.34 3.55
CA PHE A 149 8.00 -15.42 2.54
C PHE A 149 8.97 -16.13 1.57
N LEU A 150 9.06 -15.60 0.35
CA LEU A 150 10.02 -16.04 -0.67
C LEU A 150 9.88 -17.52 -1.12
N LEU A 151 8.71 -18.12 -0.96
CA LEU A 151 8.45 -19.44 -1.54
C LEU A 151 8.40 -19.34 -3.08
N ALA A 152 9.23 -20.13 -3.73
CA ALA A 152 9.38 -20.09 -5.19
C ALA A 152 8.18 -20.74 -5.89
N ASN A 153 7.67 -20.06 -6.93
CA ASN A 153 6.73 -20.67 -7.87
C ASN A 153 7.52 -21.32 -9.02
N GLU A 154 7.16 -22.55 -9.36
CA GLU A 154 7.83 -23.35 -10.40
C GLU A 154 7.06 -23.35 -11.73
N SER A 155 5.96 -22.57 -11.81
CA SER A 155 5.08 -22.49 -12.99
C SER A 155 4.55 -21.07 -13.16
N VAL A 156 3.72 -20.84 -14.19
CA VAL A 156 2.93 -19.61 -14.29
C VAL A 156 2.09 -19.46 -13.05
N GLN A 157 2.16 -18.27 -12.44
CA GLN A 157 1.41 -17.97 -11.23
C GLN A 157 -0.02 -17.49 -11.59
N GLY A 158 -0.92 -18.45 -11.80
CA GLY A 158 -2.34 -18.24 -12.04
C GLY A 158 -3.19 -18.87 -10.93
N ARG A 159 -4.40 -19.35 -11.29
CA ARG A 159 -5.29 -20.09 -10.37
C ARG A 159 -4.68 -21.39 -9.81
N LEU A 160 -3.75 -21.97 -10.55
CA LEU A 160 -2.91 -23.08 -10.12
C LEU A 160 -1.46 -22.62 -10.11
N ALA A 161 -0.71 -23.06 -9.14
CA ALA A 161 0.71 -22.83 -9.03
C ALA A 161 1.40 -24.11 -8.55
N ARG A 162 2.69 -24.23 -8.86
CA ARG A 162 3.55 -25.27 -8.31
C ARG A 162 4.52 -24.64 -7.33
N VAL A 163 4.43 -25.05 -6.07
CA VAL A 163 5.22 -24.53 -4.95
C VAL A 163 5.83 -25.70 -4.18
N ASP A 164 7.16 -25.71 -4.00
CA ASP A 164 7.88 -26.81 -3.34
C ASP A 164 7.52 -28.19 -3.93
N GLY A 165 7.48 -28.31 -5.25
CA GLY A 165 7.14 -29.53 -5.97
C GLY A 165 5.67 -29.99 -5.87
N ARG A 166 4.79 -29.18 -5.29
CA ARG A 166 3.35 -29.48 -5.08
C ARG A 166 2.47 -28.58 -5.91
N ASP A 167 1.48 -29.16 -6.56
CA ASP A 167 0.44 -28.40 -7.24
C ASP A 167 -0.59 -27.90 -6.21
N VAL A 168 -0.89 -26.61 -6.22
CA VAL A 168 -1.77 -25.94 -5.28
C VAL A 168 -2.77 -25.03 -6.01
N VAL A 169 -3.96 -24.86 -5.42
CA VAL A 169 -4.86 -23.76 -5.83
C VAL A 169 -4.32 -22.50 -5.23
N SER A 170 -3.99 -21.50 -6.06
CA SER A 170 -3.28 -20.30 -5.65
C SER A 170 -4.21 -19.09 -5.61
N PHE A 171 -4.29 -18.48 -4.44
CA PHE A 171 -4.96 -17.21 -4.19
C PHE A 171 -3.95 -16.09 -3.90
N THR A 172 -2.72 -16.21 -4.41
CA THR A 172 -1.66 -15.20 -4.20
C THR A 172 -1.32 -14.40 -5.45
N SER A 173 -1.92 -14.76 -6.59
CA SER A 173 -1.65 -14.12 -7.86
C SER A 173 -2.47 -12.85 -8.03
N PHE A 174 -1.84 -11.77 -8.48
CA PHE A 174 -2.51 -10.56 -8.95
C PHE A 174 -3.00 -10.67 -10.41
N ASP A 175 -2.84 -11.81 -11.04
CA ASP A 175 -3.32 -12.07 -12.41
C ASP A 175 -4.83 -12.30 -12.40
N TYR A 176 -5.58 -11.26 -12.06
CA TYR A 176 -7.03 -11.30 -11.85
C TYR A 176 -7.80 -11.86 -13.03
N LEU A 177 -7.33 -11.60 -14.25
CA LEU A 177 -8.00 -12.00 -15.49
C LEU A 177 -7.39 -13.23 -16.15
N GLY A 178 -6.32 -13.84 -15.58
CA GLY A 178 -5.63 -14.98 -16.16
C GLY A 178 -4.88 -14.64 -17.45
N LEU A 179 -4.31 -13.44 -17.53
CA LEU A 179 -3.66 -12.95 -18.75
C LEU A 179 -2.14 -13.19 -18.80
N ALA A 180 -1.47 -13.37 -17.65
CA ALA A 180 -0.02 -13.58 -17.60
C ALA A 180 0.43 -14.85 -18.35
N GLY A 181 -0.44 -15.87 -18.41
CA GLY A 181 -0.21 -17.11 -19.16
C GLY A 181 -1.01 -17.23 -20.47
N HIS A 182 -1.77 -16.20 -20.85
CA HIS A 182 -2.64 -16.23 -22.01
C HIS A 182 -1.82 -16.43 -23.31
N PRO A 183 -2.23 -17.33 -24.23
CA PRO A 183 -1.46 -17.64 -25.43
C PRO A 183 -1.14 -16.43 -26.30
N ASP A 184 -2.11 -15.53 -26.52
CA ASP A 184 -1.91 -14.35 -27.35
C ASP A 184 -0.97 -13.34 -26.68
N VAL A 185 -1.11 -13.13 -25.35
CA VAL A 185 -0.23 -12.25 -24.57
C VAL A 185 1.21 -12.78 -24.58
N THR A 186 1.37 -14.09 -24.37
CA THR A 186 2.68 -14.75 -24.42
C THR A 186 3.32 -14.66 -25.81
N ARG A 187 2.53 -14.83 -26.88
CA ARG A 187 3.01 -14.69 -28.26
C ARG A 187 3.45 -13.26 -28.55
N ALA A 188 2.64 -12.26 -28.20
CA ALA A 188 2.99 -10.85 -28.40
C ALA A 188 4.32 -10.47 -27.69
N ALA A 189 4.55 -10.99 -26.48
CA ALA A 189 5.81 -10.79 -25.77
C ALA A 189 7.01 -11.42 -26.52
N LYS A 190 6.87 -12.64 -27.05
CA LYS A 190 7.92 -13.32 -27.83
C LYS A 190 8.22 -12.58 -29.13
N ASP A 191 7.20 -12.19 -29.87
CA ASP A 191 7.34 -11.42 -31.12
C ASP A 191 8.05 -10.08 -30.87
N ALA A 192 7.79 -9.44 -29.71
CA ALA A 192 8.48 -8.22 -29.32
C ALA A 192 9.96 -8.46 -28.97
N ILE A 193 10.31 -9.61 -28.37
CA ILE A 193 11.71 -9.99 -28.16
C ILE A 193 12.44 -10.15 -29.50
N ASP A 194 11.83 -10.83 -30.45
CA ASP A 194 12.43 -11.08 -31.78
C ASP A 194 12.65 -9.76 -32.54
N ARG A 195 11.76 -8.78 -32.37
CA ARG A 195 11.83 -7.50 -33.10
C ARG A 195 12.67 -6.43 -32.40
N PHE A 196 12.59 -6.31 -31.07
CA PHE A 196 13.14 -5.19 -30.31
C PHE A 196 14.18 -5.62 -29.25
N GLY A 197 14.37 -6.91 -29.05
CA GLY A 197 15.20 -7.45 -27.97
C GLY A 197 14.51 -7.43 -26.60
N THR A 198 15.27 -7.74 -25.56
CA THR A 198 14.76 -7.91 -24.18
C THR A 198 14.68 -6.61 -23.37
N SER A 199 15.33 -5.53 -23.85
CA SER A 199 15.42 -4.26 -23.13
C SER A 199 15.26 -3.07 -24.09
N ALA A 200 14.68 -1.98 -23.57
CA ALA A 200 14.69 -0.68 -24.26
C ALA A 200 16.09 0.00 -24.26
N SER A 201 17.01 -0.48 -23.43
CA SER A 201 18.43 -0.10 -23.33
C SER A 201 18.72 1.39 -23.06
N ALA A 202 17.69 2.21 -22.86
CA ALA A 202 17.77 3.62 -22.51
C ALA A 202 16.44 4.11 -21.89
N SER A 203 16.45 5.32 -21.34
CA SER A 203 15.20 6.00 -20.97
C SER A 203 14.45 6.47 -22.23
N ARG A 204 13.13 6.63 -22.13
CA ARG A 204 12.30 7.09 -23.27
C ARG A 204 12.78 8.42 -23.84
N MET A 205 13.31 9.31 -23.00
CA MET A 205 13.77 10.64 -23.40
C MET A 205 15.09 10.64 -24.19
N VAL A 206 15.90 9.57 -24.09
CA VAL A 206 17.25 9.55 -24.68
C VAL A 206 17.33 8.64 -25.92
N GLY A 207 16.55 7.57 -25.97
CA GLY A 207 16.58 6.62 -27.09
C GLY A 207 15.87 5.31 -26.81
N GLY A 208 15.29 5.15 -25.61
CA GLY A 208 14.55 3.95 -25.20
C GLY A 208 13.07 3.94 -25.63
N ASN A 209 12.61 4.99 -26.33
CA ASN A 209 11.26 4.97 -26.88
C ASN A 209 11.17 4.07 -28.12
N ASN A 210 10.06 3.37 -28.28
CA ASN A 210 9.79 2.53 -29.42
C ASN A 210 8.29 2.51 -29.75
N THR A 211 7.93 2.02 -30.94
CA THR A 211 6.55 2.04 -31.45
C THR A 211 5.56 1.26 -30.60
N ILE A 212 5.99 0.22 -29.87
CA ILE A 212 5.11 -0.55 -28.97
C ILE A 212 4.72 0.31 -27.75
N LEU A 213 5.67 1.07 -27.20
CA LEU A 213 5.40 1.98 -26.08
C LEU A 213 4.44 3.10 -26.47
N ASP A 214 4.62 3.68 -27.68
CA ASP A 214 3.70 4.71 -28.17
C ASP A 214 2.29 4.15 -28.39
N GLU A 215 2.19 2.93 -28.93
CA GLU A 215 0.90 2.26 -29.13
C GLU A 215 0.25 1.87 -27.78
N LEU A 216 1.03 1.41 -26.80
CA LEU A 216 0.53 1.10 -25.47
C LEU A 216 0.06 2.36 -24.73
N ASP A 217 0.79 3.48 -24.81
CA ASP A 217 0.37 4.77 -24.26
C ASP A 217 -1.02 5.17 -24.83
N ALA A 218 -1.18 5.12 -26.15
CA ALA A 218 -2.44 5.47 -26.80
C ALA A 218 -3.59 4.50 -26.43
N THR A 219 -3.27 3.20 -26.35
CA THR A 219 -4.25 2.16 -25.99
C THR A 219 -4.70 2.31 -24.53
N LEU A 220 -3.78 2.57 -23.60
CA LEU A 220 -4.12 2.81 -22.19
C LEU A 220 -4.94 4.11 -22.02
N ALA A 221 -4.60 5.19 -22.72
CA ALA A 221 -5.38 6.42 -22.69
C ALA A 221 -6.83 6.15 -23.13
N SER A 222 -7.02 5.43 -24.23
CA SER A 222 -8.33 5.03 -24.72
C SER A 222 -9.07 4.09 -23.77
N PHE A 223 -8.35 3.12 -23.16
CA PHE A 223 -8.96 2.15 -22.25
C PHE A 223 -9.43 2.80 -20.95
N VAL A 224 -8.62 3.70 -20.37
CA VAL A 224 -8.99 4.47 -19.16
C VAL A 224 -10.03 5.55 -19.48
N GLY A 225 -10.09 6.03 -20.73
CA GLY A 225 -11.00 7.10 -21.17
C GLY A 225 -10.44 8.50 -20.93
N THR A 226 -9.12 8.68 -21.02
CA THR A 226 -8.43 9.97 -20.83
C THR A 226 -7.80 10.47 -22.12
N GLU A 227 -7.37 11.73 -22.14
CA GLU A 227 -6.72 12.33 -23.33
C GLU A 227 -5.35 11.72 -23.64
N ARG A 228 -4.61 11.33 -22.60
CA ARG A 228 -3.24 10.79 -22.71
C ARG A 228 -2.88 9.84 -21.58
N ALA A 229 -2.03 8.86 -21.88
CA ALA A 229 -1.30 8.07 -20.89
C ALA A 229 0.18 8.01 -21.25
N VAL A 230 1.02 7.69 -20.26
CA VAL A 230 2.45 7.35 -20.44
C VAL A 230 2.82 6.19 -19.55
N VAL A 231 3.61 5.26 -20.10
CA VAL A 231 4.05 4.04 -19.41
C VAL A 231 5.36 4.26 -18.69
N PHE A 232 5.43 3.82 -17.44
CA PHE A 232 6.58 3.83 -16.56
C PHE A 232 7.16 2.40 -16.37
N PRO A 233 8.43 2.27 -15.94
CA PRO A 233 9.05 0.96 -15.73
C PRO A 233 8.39 0.10 -14.66
N CYS A 234 7.77 0.69 -13.63
CA CYS A 234 7.05 -0.05 -12.57
C CYS A 234 5.99 0.82 -11.88
N GLY A 235 4.93 0.17 -11.36
CA GLY A 235 3.84 0.86 -10.66
C GLY A 235 4.29 1.58 -9.38
N TYR A 236 5.09 0.92 -8.54
CA TYR A 236 5.63 1.54 -7.32
C TYR A 236 6.39 2.83 -7.63
N GLY A 237 7.30 2.77 -8.62
CA GLY A 237 8.09 3.92 -9.04
C GLY A 237 7.24 5.04 -9.64
N THR A 238 6.10 4.73 -10.26
CA THR A 238 5.15 5.73 -10.77
C THR A 238 4.59 6.57 -9.63
N ASN A 239 3.95 5.94 -8.63
CA ASN A 239 3.44 6.65 -7.45
C ASN A 239 4.52 7.46 -6.73
N ALA A 240 5.61 6.79 -6.35
CA ALA A 240 6.67 7.40 -5.56
C ALA A 240 7.29 8.60 -6.28
N SER A 241 7.49 8.50 -7.59
CA SER A 241 8.14 9.56 -8.36
C SER A 241 7.18 10.68 -8.77
N VAL A 242 5.93 10.36 -9.15
CA VAL A 242 4.95 11.38 -9.54
C VAL A 242 4.56 12.23 -8.34
N LEU A 243 4.17 11.62 -7.22
CA LEU A 243 3.81 12.36 -6.01
C LEU A 243 4.99 13.11 -5.39
N GLY A 244 6.21 12.54 -5.50
CA GLY A 244 7.43 13.21 -5.10
C GLY A 244 7.79 14.44 -5.93
N HIS A 245 7.24 14.56 -7.15
CA HIS A 245 7.60 15.56 -8.13
C HIS A 245 6.52 16.61 -8.41
N ILE A 246 5.24 16.24 -8.35
CA ILE A 246 4.12 17.10 -8.78
C ILE A 246 3.91 18.32 -7.89
N CYS A 247 4.35 18.27 -6.64
CA CYS A 247 4.18 19.29 -5.62
C CYS A 247 5.51 19.83 -5.10
N ASN A 248 5.51 21.07 -4.62
CA ASN A 248 6.66 21.72 -3.99
C ASN A 248 6.31 22.24 -2.59
N ALA A 249 7.21 23.03 -1.96
CA ALA A 249 7.05 23.51 -0.58
C ALA A 249 5.79 24.37 -0.32
N ASP A 250 5.20 24.97 -1.36
CA ASP A 250 3.99 25.79 -1.26
C ASP A 250 2.70 24.98 -1.46
N ASP A 251 2.82 23.68 -1.68
CA ASP A 251 1.72 22.78 -1.98
C ASP A 251 1.44 21.81 -0.82
N LEU A 252 0.29 21.14 -0.84
CA LEU A 252 -0.13 20.15 0.14
C LEU A 252 -0.55 18.86 -0.55
N ILE A 253 -0.15 17.72 0.01
CA ILE A 253 -0.67 16.40 -0.38
C ILE A 253 -1.50 15.85 0.78
N LEU A 254 -2.81 15.66 0.56
CA LEU A 254 -3.70 14.91 1.43
C LEU A 254 -3.80 13.48 0.89
N TYR A 255 -3.68 12.48 1.75
CA TYR A 255 -3.74 11.08 1.31
C TYR A 255 -4.48 10.23 2.33
N ASP A 256 -5.11 9.17 1.85
CA ASP A 256 -5.80 8.20 2.71
C ASP A 256 -4.81 7.52 3.65
N GLU A 257 -5.16 7.35 4.93
CA GLU A 257 -4.25 6.76 5.93
C GLU A 257 -3.89 5.29 5.65
N LEU A 258 -4.68 4.58 4.85
CA LEU A 258 -4.41 3.22 4.38
C LEU A 258 -3.82 3.16 2.96
N ALA A 259 -3.47 4.30 2.37
CA ALA A 259 -2.87 4.34 1.04
C ALA A 259 -1.60 3.49 0.95
N HIS A 260 -1.38 2.90 -0.22
CA HIS A 260 -0.24 2.05 -0.52
C HIS A 260 1.09 2.74 -0.21
N ASN A 261 2.06 1.97 0.26
CA ASN A 261 3.36 2.49 0.65
C ASN A 261 4.03 3.37 -0.43
N SER A 262 3.81 3.09 -1.71
CA SER A 262 4.36 3.92 -2.80
C SER A 262 3.78 5.34 -2.83
N ILE A 263 2.50 5.51 -2.50
CA ILE A 263 1.87 6.84 -2.33
C ILE A 263 2.52 7.54 -1.15
N VAL A 264 2.59 6.85 0.00
CA VAL A 264 3.22 7.38 1.21
C VAL A 264 4.67 7.81 0.94
N GLN A 265 5.49 6.96 0.29
CA GLN A 265 6.88 7.29 -0.04
C GLN A 265 6.98 8.45 -1.03
N GLY A 266 6.07 8.57 -1.98
CA GLY A 266 5.98 9.73 -2.86
C GLY A 266 5.73 11.02 -2.08
N THR A 267 4.80 11.01 -1.10
CA THR A 267 4.57 12.18 -0.25
C THR A 267 5.78 12.53 0.63
N VAL A 268 6.53 11.52 1.09
CA VAL A 268 7.77 11.72 1.87
C VAL A 268 8.89 12.32 1.01
N ALA A 269 9.00 11.90 -0.24
CA ALA A 269 10.00 12.41 -1.19
C ALA A 269 9.69 13.83 -1.68
N SER A 270 8.42 14.27 -1.57
CA SER A 270 7.99 15.62 -1.94
C SER A 270 8.45 16.66 -0.90
N ALA A 271 8.74 17.87 -1.36
CA ALA A 271 8.94 19.03 -0.49
C ALA A 271 7.62 19.62 0.05
N ALA A 272 6.46 19.15 -0.43
CA ALA A 272 5.15 19.64 -0.04
C ALA A 272 4.79 19.32 1.42
N GLY A 273 3.90 20.12 1.99
CA GLY A 273 3.18 19.70 3.18
C GLY A 273 2.42 18.39 2.91
N ARG A 274 2.37 17.50 3.89
CA ARG A 274 1.62 16.25 3.74
C ARG A 274 0.78 15.95 4.97
N ARG A 275 -0.43 15.39 4.77
CA ARG A 275 -1.32 15.02 5.86
C ARG A 275 -2.22 13.86 5.47
N PRO A 276 -2.25 12.76 6.26
CA PRO A 276 -3.24 11.71 6.08
C PRO A 276 -4.62 12.18 6.53
N PHE A 277 -5.66 11.66 5.90
CA PHE A 277 -7.03 11.67 6.40
C PHE A 277 -7.47 10.23 6.70
N ARG A 278 -8.51 10.08 7.51
CA ARG A 278 -9.03 8.76 7.89
C ARG A 278 -9.54 8.02 6.66
N HIS A 279 -9.32 6.73 6.68
CA HIS A 279 -9.67 5.84 5.58
C HIS A 279 -11.11 6.05 5.09
N ASN A 280 -11.25 6.34 3.79
CA ASN A 280 -12.51 6.59 3.09
C ASN A 280 -13.42 7.68 3.73
N ASP A 281 -12.87 8.54 4.59
CA ASP A 281 -13.64 9.58 5.30
C ASP A 281 -13.69 10.89 4.51
N VAL A 282 -14.70 10.98 3.65
CA VAL A 282 -14.96 12.17 2.81
C VAL A 282 -15.26 13.41 3.64
N ASP A 283 -15.97 13.27 4.78
CA ASP A 283 -16.32 14.40 5.65
C ASP A 283 -15.09 14.99 6.32
N GLN A 284 -14.16 14.14 6.75
CA GLN A 284 -12.89 14.61 7.28
C GLN A 284 -12.05 15.29 6.19
N LEU A 285 -12.03 14.75 4.99
CA LEU A 285 -11.34 15.36 3.85
C LEU A 285 -11.90 16.76 3.55
N ASP A 286 -13.24 16.89 3.47
CA ASP A 286 -13.90 18.19 3.26
C ASP A 286 -13.53 19.20 4.36
N GLY A 287 -13.54 18.77 5.62
CA GLY A 287 -13.10 19.60 6.76
C GLY A 287 -11.64 20.05 6.63
N LEU A 288 -10.73 19.14 6.29
CA LEU A 288 -9.30 19.45 6.06
C LEU A 288 -9.11 20.44 4.91
N LEU A 289 -9.80 20.26 3.81
CA LEU A 289 -9.73 21.15 2.65
C LEU A 289 -10.30 22.53 2.98
N ARG A 290 -11.41 22.61 3.71
CA ARG A 290 -11.99 23.88 4.19
C ARG A 290 -10.98 24.68 5.02
N ASP A 291 -10.25 24.02 5.90
CA ASP A 291 -9.31 24.66 6.82
C ASP A 291 -7.96 25.02 6.18
N LEU A 292 -7.53 24.22 5.19
CA LEU A 292 -6.16 24.26 4.69
C LEU A 292 -6.03 24.80 3.26
N ARG A 293 -7.04 24.64 2.38
CA ARG A 293 -6.93 24.97 0.95
C ARG A 293 -6.40 26.36 0.68
N GLY A 294 -6.88 27.35 1.44
CA GLY A 294 -6.47 28.76 1.28
C GLY A 294 -5.04 29.08 1.72
N ARG A 295 -4.33 28.13 2.33
CA ARG A 295 -2.94 28.29 2.81
C ARG A 295 -1.91 27.77 1.84
N TYR A 296 -2.32 27.02 0.82
CA TYR A 296 -1.45 26.35 -0.13
C TYR A 296 -1.80 26.77 -1.56
N ARG A 297 -0.78 26.86 -2.40
CA ARG A 297 -0.93 27.16 -3.82
C ARG A 297 -1.74 26.07 -4.53
N ARG A 298 -1.42 24.81 -4.24
CA ARG A 298 -2.03 23.61 -4.83
C ARG A 298 -2.27 22.56 -3.75
N VAL A 299 -3.35 21.82 -3.85
CA VAL A 299 -3.62 20.65 -2.99
C VAL A 299 -3.87 19.44 -3.89
N VAL A 300 -3.20 18.34 -3.61
CA VAL A 300 -3.42 17.03 -4.24
C VAL A 300 -4.05 16.11 -3.21
N VAL A 301 -5.13 15.45 -3.57
CA VAL A 301 -5.78 14.39 -2.79
C VAL A 301 -5.42 13.06 -3.44
N ALA A 302 -4.80 12.13 -2.72
CA ALA A 302 -4.41 10.82 -3.20
C ALA A 302 -5.22 9.71 -2.51
N ILE A 303 -5.89 8.90 -3.33
CA ILE A 303 -6.70 7.73 -2.92
C ILE A 303 -6.37 6.52 -3.78
N GLU A 304 -6.88 5.33 -3.40
CA GLU A 304 -6.83 4.12 -4.24
C GLU A 304 -8.21 3.79 -4.79
N GLY A 305 -8.27 3.23 -5.99
CA GLY A 305 -9.51 2.73 -6.57
C GLY A 305 -10.00 1.44 -5.90
N VAL A 306 -9.05 0.59 -5.44
CA VAL A 306 -9.31 -0.54 -4.54
C VAL A 306 -8.14 -0.66 -3.57
N TYR A 307 -8.41 -0.69 -2.28
CA TYR A 307 -7.39 -0.83 -1.24
C TYR A 307 -6.92 -2.27 -1.10
N SER A 308 -5.65 -2.47 -1.35
CA SER A 308 -5.05 -3.81 -1.52
C SER A 308 -5.09 -4.71 -0.29
N MET A 309 -5.25 -4.15 0.91
CA MET A 309 -5.25 -4.92 2.16
C MET A 309 -6.65 -5.32 2.58
N ASP A 310 -7.64 -4.48 2.32
CA ASP A 310 -8.99 -4.62 2.83
C ASP A 310 -10.00 -5.03 1.74
N GLY A 311 -9.70 -4.74 0.46
CA GLY A 311 -10.58 -5.08 -0.66
C GLY A 311 -11.81 -4.18 -0.76
N ASP A 312 -11.79 -3.05 -0.11
CA ASP A 312 -12.79 -1.99 -0.21
C ASP A 312 -12.33 -0.87 -1.15
N TYR A 313 -13.18 0.10 -1.39
CA TYR A 313 -12.95 1.21 -2.30
C TYR A 313 -13.69 2.48 -1.85
N PRO A 314 -13.24 3.67 -2.30
CA PRO A 314 -13.87 4.94 -1.95
C PRO A 314 -15.20 5.17 -2.68
N ASP A 315 -16.07 6.00 -2.12
CA ASP A 315 -17.17 6.64 -2.84
C ASP A 315 -16.60 7.71 -3.78
N LEU A 316 -16.16 7.30 -4.99
CA LEU A 316 -15.49 8.18 -5.94
C LEU A 316 -16.32 9.44 -6.28
N PRO A 317 -17.64 9.35 -6.53
CA PRO A 317 -18.47 10.55 -6.76
C PRO A 317 -18.35 11.57 -5.63
N ALA A 318 -18.37 11.13 -4.37
CA ALA A 318 -18.25 12.03 -3.23
C ALA A 318 -16.86 12.69 -3.15
N PHE A 319 -15.79 11.94 -3.43
CA PHE A 319 -14.43 12.50 -3.51
C PHE A 319 -14.29 13.52 -4.64
N ILE A 320 -14.89 13.28 -5.80
CA ILE A 320 -14.91 14.21 -6.92
C ILE A 320 -15.68 15.50 -6.55
N GLU A 321 -16.81 15.40 -5.89
CA GLU A 321 -17.56 16.56 -5.44
C GLU A 321 -16.73 17.43 -4.47
N VAL A 322 -16.09 16.80 -3.50
CA VAL A 322 -15.26 17.51 -2.51
C VAL A 322 -14.05 18.15 -3.18
N LYS A 323 -13.30 17.43 -4.04
CA LYS A 323 -12.14 18.02 -4.74
C LYS A 323 -12.54 19.22 -5.60
N ARG A 324 -13.71 19.16 -6.27
CA ARG A 324 -14.24 20.24 -7.11
C ARG A 324 -14.62 21.45 -6.28
N ARG A 325 -15.31 21.24 -5.15
CA ARG A 325 -15.71 22.31 -4.21
C ARG A 325 -14.52 23.11 -3.71
N HIS A 326 -13.39 22.47 -3.52
CA HIS A 326 -12.20 23.08 -2.94
C HIS A 326 -11.07 23.36 -3.95
N ASP A 327 -11.31 23.21 -5.26
CA ASP A 327 -10.29 23.39 -6.28
C ASP A 327 -8.99 22.60 -5.95
N ALA A 328 -9.13 21.32 -5.61
CA ALA A 328 -8.05 20.37 -5.38
C ALA A 328 -7.90 19.43 -6.57
N LEU A 329 -6.71 18.85 -6.74
CA LEU A 329 -6.42 17.80 -7.71
C LEU A 329 -6.69 16.43 -7.08
N LEU A 330 -7.31 15.52 -7.81
CA LEU A 330 -7.53 14.14 -7.42
C LEU A 330 -6.56 13.21 -8.15
N TYR A 331 -5.78 12.46 -7.38
CA TYR A 331 -4.88 11.41 -7.81
C TYR A 331 -5.43 10.06 -7.35
N VAL A 332 -5.74 9.17 -8.30
CA VAL A 332 -6.31 7.85 -8.00
C VAL A 332 -5.35 6.75 -8.43
N ASP A 333 -4.99 5.87 -7.50
CA ASP A 333 -4.22 4.65 -7.78
C ASP A 333 -5.18 3.51 -8.13
N GLU A 334 -5.24 3.20 -9.41
CA GLU A 334 -6.06 2.14 -10.00
C GLU A 334 -5.37 0.76 -10.02
N ALA A 335 -4.29 0.58 -9.28
CA ALA A 335 -3.48 -0.64 -9.39
C ALA A 335 -4.26 -1.93 -9.14
N HIS A 336 -5.32 -1.91 -8.33
CA HIS A 336 -6.19 -3.05 -8.06
C HIS A 336 -7.58 -2.93 -8.68
N SER A 337 -7.94 -1.78 -9.23
CA SER A 337 -9.26 -1.52 -9.84
C SER A 337 -9.25 -1.64 -11.36
N ILE A 338 -8.14 -1.26 -12.04
CA ILE A 338 -8.01 -1.48 -13.48
C ILE A 338 -8.04 -2.98 -13.83
N GLY A 339 -8.84 -3.35 -14.81
CA GLY A 339 -9.09 -4.74 -15.19
C GLY A 339 -10.08 -5.48 -14.27
N THR A 340 -10.51 -4.90 -13.15
CA THR A 340 -11.33 -5.61 -12.15
C THR A 340 -12.66 -4.95 -11.85
N MET A 341 -12.74 -3.63 -11.88
CA MET A 341 -13.95 -2.88 -11.55
C MET A 341 -14.63 -2.32 -12.79
N GLY A 342 -15.95 -2.20 -12.68
CA GLY A 342 -16.83 -1.74 -13.75
C GLY A 342 -17.14 -2.79 -14.81
N PRO A 343 -18.17 -2.58 -15.63
CA PRO A 343 -18.60 -3.53 -16.68
C PRO A 343 -17.53 -3.79 -17.73
N GLY A 344 -16.72 -2.80 -18.06
CA GLY A 344 -15.62 -2.88 -19.03
C GLY A 344 -14.27 -3.20 -18.40
N GLY A 345 -14.18 -3.31 -17.08
CA GLY A 345 -12.91 -3.45 -16.37
C GLY A 345 -12.00 -2.22 -16.46
N ARG A 346 -12.59 -1.04 -16.69
CA ARG A 346 -11.85 0.20 -16.89
C ARG A 346 -11.56 0.96 -15.59
N GLY A 347 -11.75 0.30 -14.43
CA GLY A 347 -11.44 0.83 -13.13
C GLY A 347 -12.63 1.43 -12.39
N ILE A 348 -12.33 2.24 -11.36
CA ILE A 348 -13.36 2.76 -10.45
C ILE A 348 -14.31 3.75 -11.14
N CYS A 349 -13.87 4.49 -12.15
CA CYS A 349 -14.76 5.34 -12.95
C CYS A 349 -15.83 4.53 -13.67
N ASP A 350 -15.46 3.42 -14.29
CA ASP A 350 -16.36 2.50 -14.98
C ASP A 350 -17.37 1.84 -14.01
N HIS A 351 -16.94 1.64 -12.75
CA HIS A 351 -17.80 1.10 -11.69
C HIS A 351 -18.91 2.07 -11.27
N PHE A 352 -18.59 3.35 -11.16
CA PHE A 352 -19.54 4.39 -10.75
C PHE A 352 -20.21 5.12 -11.91
N ASP A 353 -19.94 4.73 -13.15
CA ASP A 353 -20.40 5.44 -14.37
C ASP A 353 -20.01 6.94 -14.34
N VAL A 354 -18.77 7.23 -13.96
CA VAL A 354 -18.21 8.58 -13.88
C VAL A 354 -17.28 8.80 -15.06
N ASP A 355 -17.35 10.00 -15.65
CA ASP A 355 -16.40 10.40 -16.69
C ASP A 355 -14.99 10.54 -16.10
N PRO A 356 -13.98 9.83 -16.61
CA PRO A 356 -12.59 9.98 -16.15
C PRO A 356 -12.05 11.40 -16.22
N ALA A 357 -12.63 12.30 -17.03
CA ALA A 357 -12.29 13.71 -17.06
C ALA A 357 -12.62 14.46 -15.75
N GLU A 358 -13.48 13.90 -14.91
CA GLU A 358 -13.83 14.45 -13.59
C GLU A 358 -12.71 14.28 -12.54
N GLY A 359 -11.85 13.28 -12.71
CA GLY A 359 -10.59 13.15 -11.99
C GLY A 359 -9.48 13.94 -12.68
N ASP A 360 -8.27 13.89 -12.16
CA ASP A 360 -7.14 14.64 -12.73
C ASP A 360 -6.01 13.72 -13.16
N LEU A 361 -5.67 12.74 -12.32
CA LEU A 361 -4.58 11.78 -12.54
C LEU A 361 -5.00 10.36 -12.15
N TRP A 362 -4.87 9.47 -13.10
CA TRP A 362 -5.15 8.05 -12.96
C TRP A 362 -3.86 7.28 -13.10
N MET A 363 -3.36 6.79 -11.98
CA MET A 363 -2.21 5.90 -11.97
C MET A 363 -2.69 4.46 -11.99
N GLY A 364 -2.03 3.60 -12.75
CA GLY A 364 -2.29 2.17 -12.68
C GLY A 364 -1.02 1.34 -12.86
N THR A 365 -1.16 0.04 -12.66
CA THR A 365 -0.07 -0.91 -12.92
C THR A 365 -0.47 -1.89 -14.02
N ILE A 366 0.49 -2.19 -14.89
CA ILE A 366 0.34 -3.26 -15.87
C ILE A 366 0.83 -4.62 -15.33
N SER A 367 1.24 -4.67 -14.05
CA SER A 367 1.81 -5.88 -13.43
C SER A 367 0.80 -6.75 -12.67
N LYS A 368 -0.48 -6.43 -12.78
CA LYS A 368 -1.57 -7.18 -12.13
C LYS A 368 -2.56 -7.71 -13.18
N ALA A 369 -3.75 -7.13 -13.26
CA ALA A 369 -4.78 -7.59 -14.20
C ALA A 369 -4.32 -7.63 -15.67
N LEU A 370 -3.36 -6.80 -16.06
CA LEU A 370 -2.78 -6.80 -17.41
C LEU A 370 -1.61 -7.79 -17.59
N GLY A 371 -1.32 -8.65 -16.62
CA GLY A 371 -0.45 -9.80 -16.72
C GLY A 371 1.00 -9.55 -17.15
N SER A 372 1.56 -8.34 -16.90
CA SER A 372 2.88 -7.95 -17.42
C SER A 372 3.75 -7.30 -16.33
N GLY A 373 4.57 -6.30 -16.67
CA GLY A 373 5.42 -5.57 -15.71
C GLY A 373 5.61 -4.12 -16.12
N GLY A 374 5.21 -3.20 -15.24
CA GLY A 374 5.29 -1.76 -15.43
C GLY A 374 4.19 -0.99 -14.69
N GLY A 375 4.13 0.31 -14.90
CA GLY A 375 3.07 1.19 -14.44
C GLY A 375 2.68 2.16 -15.54
N TYR A 376 1.62 2.95 -15.32
CA TYR A 376 1.24 4.04 -16.20
C TYR A 376 0.65 5.20 -15.42
N LEU A 377 0.62 6.35 -16.05
CA LEU A 377 -0.08 7.53 -15.57
C LEU A 377 -0.93 8.07 -16.72
N ALA A 378 -2.22 8.35 -16.46
CA ALA A 378 -3.18 8.84 -17.43
C ALA A 378 -3.90 10.09 -16.91
N GLY A 379 -4.37 10.94 -17.81
CA GLY A 379 -5.06 12.20 -17.51
C GLY A 379 -5.08 13.14 -18.70
N SER A 380 -5.15 14.46 -18.45
CA SER A 380 -5.16 15.45 -19.53
C SER A 380 -3.83 15.49 -20.30
N GLU A 381 -3.90 15.76 -21.59
CA GLU A 381 -2.75 15.83 -22.51
C GLU A 381 -1.61 16.72 -21.96
N ARG A 382 -1.95 17.90 -21.43
CA ARG A 382 -0.96 18.86 -20.93
C ARG A 382 -0.26 18.36 -19.68
N LEU A 383 -1.02 17.79 -18.73
CA LEU A 383 -0.50 17.34 -17.45
C LEU A 383 0.39 16.11 -17.64
N ILE A 384 -0.07 15.14 -18.42
CA ILE A 384 0.66 13.90 -18.69
C ILE A 384 1.93 14.18 -19.51
N ARG A 385 1.89 15.09 -20.49
CA ARG A 385 3.10 15.50 -21.23
C ARG A 385 4.13 16.14 -20.32
N TRP A 386 3.70 17.04 -19.44
CA TRP A 386 4.62 17.67 -18.47
C TRP A 386 5.24 16.62 -17.56
N LEU A 387 4.44 15.75 -16.93
CA LEU A 387 4.93 14.71 -16.03
C LEU A 387 5.83 13.70 -16.75
N GLY A 388 5.48 13.28 -17.96
CA GLY A 388 6.31 12.40 -18.79
C GLY A 388 7.67 13.01 -19.13
N CYS A 389 7.78 14.34 -19.26
CA CYS A 389 9.05 15.01 -19.57
C CYS A 389 9.89 15.36 -18.33
N THR A 390 9.33 15.32 -17.13
CA THR A 390 9.99 15.87 -15.93
C THR A 390 10.08 14.91 -14.75
N THR A 391 9.21 13.88 -14.68
CA THR A 391 9.20 12.93 -13.56
C THR A 391 10.46 12.06 -13.56
N PRO A 392 11.23 12.01 -12.45
CA PRO A 392 12.52 11.31 -12.40
C PRO A 392 12.46 9.84 -12.82
N ALA A 393 11.45 9.07 -12.39
CA ALA A 393 11.33 7.67 -12.77
C ALA A 393 11.06 7.44 -14.26
N PHE A 394 10.57 8.45 -14.98
CA PHE A 394 10.42 8.40 -16.43
C PHE A 394 11.69 8.83 -17.16
N VAL A 395 12.30 9.93 -16.70
CA VAL A 395 13.44 10.57 -17.38
C VAL A 395 14.74 9.78 -17.18
N PHE A 396 14.96 9.26 -15.96
CA PHE A 396 16.25 8.67 -15.57
C PHE A 396 16.25 7.14 -15.45
N SER A 397 15.11 6.48 -15.66
CA SER A 397 15.04 5.02 -15.69
C SER A 397 15.02 4.49 -17.12
N THR A 398 15.57 3.30 -17.34
CA THR A 398 15.34 2.55 -18.58
C THR A 398 13.83 2.34 -18.77
N ALA A 399 13.33 2.53 -19.98
CA ALA A 399 11.92 2.37 -20.31
C ALA A 399 11.41 0.95 -20.00
N CYS A 400 10.10 0.79 -19.89
CA CYS A 400 9.46 -0.51 -19.83
C CYS A 400 9.96 -1.38 -20.99
N SER A 401 10.30 -2.64 -20.71
CA SER A 401 10.89 -3.54 -21.72
C SER A 401 9.89 -3.83 -22.85
N PRO A 402 10.35 -3.97 -24.10
CA PRO A 402 9.48 -4.26 -25.22
C PRO A 402 8.57 -5.49 -25.03
N PRO A 403 9.04 -6.63 -24.49
CA PRO A 403 8.15 -7.76 -24.23
C PRO A 403 7.06 -7.46 -23.20
N ASN A 404 7.37 -6.70 -22.13
CA ASN A 404 6.36 -6.32 -21.17
C ASN A 404 5.35 -5.33 -21.75
N ALA A 405 5.80 -4.38 -22.56
CA ALA A 405 4.92 -3.43 -23.23
C ALA A 405 3.97 -4.15 -24.22
N ALA A 406 4.49 -5.09 -25.02
CA ALA A 406 3.70 -5.87 -25.96
C ALA A 406 2.69 -6.80 -25.26
N ALA A 407 3.12 -7.43 -24.16
CA ALA A 407 2.21 -8.25 -23.34
C ALA A 407 1.05 -7.42 -22.80
N ALA A 408 1.33 -6.25 -22.21
CA ALA A 408 0.30 -5.36 -21.67
C ALA A 408 -0.65 -4.85 -22.76
N LEU A 409 -0.10 -4.46 -23.92
CA LEU A 409 -0.88 -4.02 -25.08
C LEU A 409 -1.86 -5.11 -25.54
N GLU A 410 -1.38 -6.34 -25.68
CA GLU A 410 -2.23 -7.45 -26.08
C GLU A 410 -3.22 -7.82 -24.96
N ALA A 411 -2.84 -7.70 -23.69
CA ALA A 411 -3.76 -7.93 -22.57
C ALA A 411 -4.97 -6.99 -22.61
N VAL A 412 -4.77 -5.70 -22.87
CA VAL A 412 -5.89 -4.74 -23.06
C VAL A 412 -6.77 -5.15 -24.23
N ARG A 413 -6.18 -5.61 -25.35
CA ARG A 413 -6.94 -6.11 -26.50
C ARG A 413 -7.75 -7.36 -26.17
N VAL A 414 -7.17 -8.29 -25.40
CA VAL A 414 -7.87 -9.50 -24.93
C VAL A 414 -9.06 -9.12 -24.05
N ILE A 415 -8.92 -8.16 -23.12
CA ILE A 415 -10.04 -7.69 -22.30
C ILE A 415 -11.20 -7.20 -23.20
N GLY A 416 -10.89 -6.46 -24.26
CA GLY A 416 -11.90 -5.99 -25.22
C GLY A 416 -12.59 -7.11 -26.02
N ARG A 417 -11.85 -8.19 -26.35
CA ARG A 417 -12.39 -9.35 -27.07
C ARG A 417 -13.09 -10.37 -26.16
N GLU A 418 -12.67 -10.44 -24.89
CA GLU A 418 -13.13 -11.41 -23.91
C GLU A 418 -13.70 -10.73 -22.66
N PRO A 419 -14.74 -9.87 -22.77
CA PRO A 419 -15.29 -9.13 -21.64
C PRO A 419 -15.88 -10.03 -20.56
N TRP A 420 -16.18 -11.29 -20.89
CA TRP A 420 -16.62 -12.30 -19.94
C TRP A 420 -15.61 -12.54 -18.80
N ARG A 421 -14.31 -12.21 -19.00
CA ARG A 421 -13.30 -12.36 -17.94
C ARG A 421 -13.59 -11.43 -16.76
N VAL A 422 -13.93 -10.17 -17.05
CA VAL A 422 -14.29 -9.17 -16.02
C VAL A 422 -15.58 -9.58 -15.30
N THR A 423 -16.61 -9.95 -16.06
CA THR A 423 -17.87 -10.44 -15.49
C THR A 423 -17.66 -11.65 -14.59
N ARG A 424 -16.90 -12.64 -15.08
CA ARG A 424 -16.61 -13.86 -14.31
C ARG A 424 -15.76 -13.57 -13.07
N LEU A 425 -14.80 -12.66 -13.15
CA LEU A 425 -14.02 -12.25 -11.99
C LEU A 425 -14.94 -11.72 -10.88
N ARG A 426 -15.86 -10.83 -11.21
CA ARG A 426 -16.84 -10.30 -10.26
C ARG A 426 -17.71 -11.40 -9.67
N GLU A 427 -18.30 -12.25 -10.52
CA GLU A 427 -19.12 -13.40 -10.07
C GLU A 427 -18.34 -14.31 -9.11
N ARG A 428 -17.06 -14.61 -9.39
CA ARG A 428 -16.21 -15.44 -8.53
C ARG A 428 -15.84 -14.73 -7.21
N SER A 429 -15.62 -13.42 -7.24
CA SER A 429 -15.35 -12.62 -6.03
C SER A 429 -16.58 -12.55 -5.12
N GLU A 430 -17.73 -12.23 -5.67
CA GLU A 430 -19.02 -12.24 -4.93
C GLU A 430 -19.32 -13.63 -4.35
N PHE A 431 -19.09 -14.70 -5.12
CA PHE A 431 -19.30 -16.07 -4.68
C PHE A 431 -18.37 -16.45 -3.51
N PHE A 432 -17.07 -16.11 -3.61
CA PHE A 432 -16.12 -16.35 -2.51
C PHE A 432 -16.53 -15.57 -1.25
N LEU A 433 -16.80 -14.26 -1.40
CA LEU A 433 -17.18 -13.40 -0.28
C LEU A 433 -18.44 -13.89 0.42
N LYS A 434 -19.46 -14.26 -0.36
CA LYS A 434 -20.69 -14.82 0.18
C LYS A 434 -20.42 -16.09 1.01
N LEU A 435 -19.69 -17.06 0.45
CA LEU A 435 -19.36 -18.31 1.15
C LEU A 435 -18.53 -18.05 2.41
N ALA A 436 -17.57 -17.12 2.35
CA ALA A 436 -16.74 -16.76 3.49
C ALA A 436 -17.57 -16.17 4.64
N ASN A 437 -18.51 -15.28 4.31
CA ASN A 437 -19.45 -14.70 5.28
C ASN A 437 -20.42 -15.75 5.85
N ASP A 438 -20.98 -16.62 5.00
CA ASP A 438 -21.85 -17.73 5.43
C ASP A 438 -21.11 -18.71 6.36
N ALA A 439 -19.78 -18.87 6.19
CA ALA A 439 -18.92 -19.67 7.05
C ALA A 439 -18.46 -18.93 8.33
N GLY A 440 -18.87 -17.68 8.55
CA GLY A 440 -18.50 -16.87 9.71
C GLY A 440 -17.04 -16.39 9.73
N LEU A 441 -16.38 -16.31 8.57
CA LEU A 441 -15.05 -15.75 8.44
C LEU A 441 -15.12 -14.21 8.47
N ASP A 442 -14.20 -13.57 9.20
CA ASP A 442 -14.09 -12.12 9.25
C ASP A 442 -13.38 -11.61 8.00
N THR A 443 -14.14 -11.09 7.03
CA THR A 443 -13.64 -10.53 5.77
C THR A 443 -13.44 -9.00 5.83
N GLY A 444 -13.59 -8.39 7.01
CA GLY A 444 -13.48 -6.94 7.17
C GLY A 444 -14.46 -6.17 6.27
N PRO A 445 -14.05 -5.01 5.74
CA PRO A 445 -14.89 -4.18 4.88
C PRO A 445 -14.88 -4.60 3.40
N SER A 446 -14.34 -5.78 3.05
CA SER A 446 -14.22 -6.23 1.65
C SER A 446 -15.58 -6.20 0.95
N GLY A 447 -15.61 -5.57 -0.22
CA GLY A 447 -16.78 -5.46 -1.08
C GLY A 447 -16.75 -6.45 -2.26
N ASP A 448 -17.31 -6.03 -3.38
CA ASP A 448 -17.40 -6.79 -4.63
C ASP A 448 -16.09 -6.75 -5.45
N THR A 449 -14.95 -6.77 -4.79
CA THR A 449 -13.62 -6.73 -5.39
C THR A 449 -12.93 -8.10 -5.32
N PRO A 450 -11.90 -8.35 -6.14
CA PRO A 450 -11.19 -9.63 -6.12
C PRO A 450 -10.18 -9.76 -4.97
N VAL A 451 -10.17 -8.84 -4.01
CA VAL A 451 -9.26 -8.82 -2.87
C VAL A 451 -10.06 -9.12 -1.61
N ILE A 452 -9.94 -10.32 -1.06
CA ILE A 452 -10.71 -10.74 0.10
C ILE A 452 -9.77 -11.15 1.23
N PRO A 453 -9.68 -10.35 2.32
CA PRO A 453 -8.96 -10.75 3.52
C PRO A 453 -9.79 -11.74 4.36
N VAL A 454 -9.10 -12.55 5.16
CA VAL A 454 -9.66 -13.25 6.31
C VAL A 454 -8.84 -12.83 7.53
N ILE A 455 -9.43 -11.97 8.36
CA ILE A 455 -8.78 -11.35 9.51
C ILE A 455 -8.67 -12.38 10.65
N LEU A 456 -7.47 -12.51 11.23
CA LEU A 456 -7.15 -13.54 12.21
C LEU A 456 -6.73 -12.97 13.57
N GLY A 457 -6.56 -11.66 13.67
CA GLY A 457 -6.34 -10.94 14.92
C GLY A 457 -4.91 -11.03 15.48
N SER A 458 -4.01 -11.86 14.91
CA SER A 458 -2.59 -11.85 15.27
C SER A 458 -1.71 -12.40 14.16
N SER A 459 -0.46 -11.96 14.12
CA SER A 459 0.55 -12.43 13.16
C SER A 459 0.82 -13.93 13.31
N ASP A 460 0.87 -14.48 14.53
CA ASP A 460 1.06 -15.91 14.77
C ASP A 460 -0.07 -16.74 14.16
N ARG A 461 -1.34 -16.38 14.41
CA ARG A 461 -2.49 -17.07 13.82
C ARG A 461 -2.48 -17.00 12.29
N ALA A 462 -2.12 -15.85 11.71
CA ALA A 462 -2.06 -15.68 10.28
C ALA A 462 -0.98 -16.56 9.62
N ILE A 463 0.19 -16.71 10.26
CA ILE A 463 1.26 -17.58 9.78
C ILE A 463 0.82 -19.05 9.85
N ARG A 464 0.27 -19.49 11.00
CA ARG A 464 -0.23 -20.88 11.19
C ARG A 464 -1.34 -21.23 10.21
N ALA A 465 -2.28 -20.31 10.01
CA ALA A 465 -3.35 -20.49 9.03
C ALA A 465 -2.79 -20.65 7.62
N SER A 466 -1.90 -19.77 7.19
CA SER A 466 -1.27 -19.83 5.85
C SER A 466 -0.53 -21.16 5.64
N GLN A 467 0.22 -21.63 6.63
CA GLN A 467 0.94 -22.90 6.55
C GLN A 467 -0.02 -24.10 6.51
N ALA A 468 -1.06 -24.10 7.33
CA ALA A 468 -2.07 -25.16 7.35
C ALA A 468 -2.85 -25.22 6.02
N LEU A 469 -3.17 -24.07 5.43
CA LEU A 469 -3.79 -23.98 4.10
C LEU A 469 -2.86 -24.54 3.02
N LEU A 470 -1.58 -24.14 3.01
CA LEU A 470 -0.60 -24.63 2.03
C LEU A 470 -0.45 -26.15 2.10
N THR A 471 -0.41 -26.72 3.32
CA THR A 471 -0.34 -28.17 3.53
C THR A 471 -1.57 -28.89 2.96
N ARG A 472 -2.73 -28.23 2.94
CA ARG A 472 -3.98 -28.74 2.37
C ARG A 472 -4.17 -28.40 0.89
N GLY A 473 -3.11 -27.88 0.22
CA GLY A 473 -3.10 -27.59 -1.21
C GLY A 473 -3.75 -26.25 -1.58
N ILE A 474 -3.86 -25.31 -0.64
CA ILE A 474 -4.35 -23.93 -0.85
C ILE A 474 -3.24 -22.96 -0.53
N ASN A 475 -2.83 -22.19 -1.53
CA ASN A 475 -1.80 -21.17 -1.38
C ASN A 475 -2.43 -19.80 -1.14
N ALA A 476 -2.47 -19.35 0.10
CA ALA A 476 -2.86 -18.00 0.51
C ALA A 476 -1.86 -17.49 1.54
N ARG A 477 -1.40 -16.24 1.41
CA ARG A 477 -0.26 -15.71 2.18
C ARG A 477 -0.71 -14.84 3.34
N PRO A 478 0.05 -14.88 4.45
CA PRO A 478 -0.23 -14.04 5.59
C PRO A 478 0.23 -12.62 5.31
N ILE A 479 -0.54 -11.65 5.78
CA ILE A 479 -0.19 -10.24 5.87
C ILE A 479 -0.08 -9.90 7.35
N LEU A 480 1.08 -9.41 7.74
CA LEU A 480 1.52 -9.29 9.11
C LEU A 480 1.87 -7.84 9.45
N TYR A 481 1.99 -7.53 10.72
CA TYR A 481 2.65 -6.30 11.16
C TYR A 481 4.09 -6.22 10.58
N PRO A 482 4.53 -5.05 10.05
CA PRO A 482 3.88 -3.74 10.09
C PRO A 482 3.06 -3.38 8.82
N ALA A 483 2.81 -4.31 7.91
CA ALA A 483 2.00 -4.03 6.71
C ALA A 483 0.53 -3.76 7.06
N VAL A 484 0.04 -4.41 8.11
CA VAL A 484 -1.25 -4.16 8.75
C VAL A 484 -1.04 -4.08 10.27
N ARG A 485 -2.02 -3.60 11.02
CA ARG A 485 -1.99 -3.64 12.50
C ARG A 485 -1.94 -5.10 12.96
N GLU A 486 -1.37 -5.34 14.14
CA GLU A 486 -1.28 -6.70 14.70
C GLU A 486 -2.67 -7.33 14.85
N SER A 487 -3.65 -6.59 15.40
CA SER A 487 -5.04 -7.04 15.53
C SER A 487 -5.77 -7.25 14.21
N ALA A 488 -5.22 -6.77 13.11
CA ALA A 488 -5.73 -6.91 11.75
C ALA A 488 -4.85 -7.82 10.88
N ALA A 489 -3.93 -8.59 11.49
CA ALA A 489 -3.16 -9.60 10.77
C ALA A 489 -4.11 -10.64 10.16
N ARG A 490 -3.86 -11.00 8.90
CA ARG A 490 -4.80 -11.73 8.05
C ARG A 490 -4.12 -12.69 7.09
N VAL A 491 -4.88 -13.59 6.53
CA VAL A 491 -4.58 -14.26 5.27
C VAL A 491 -5.39 -13.56 4.18
N ARG A 492 -4.78 -13.28 3.03
CA ARG A 492 -5.43 -12.55 1.94
C ARG A 492 -5.58 -13.45 0.72
N PHE A 493 -6.80 -13.45 0.16
CA PHE A 493 -7.15 -14.17 -1.04
C PHE A 493 -7.32 -13.20 -2.21
N PHE A 494 -6.66 -13.50 -3.32
CA PHE A 494 -6.87 -12.86 -4.60
C PHE A 494 -7.65 -13.79 -5.51
N ILE A 495 -8.82 -13.36 -5.91
CA ILE A 495 -9.69 -14.12 -6.80
C ILE A 495 -9.28 -13.84 -8.24
N THR A 496 -9.34 -14.86 -9.08
CA THR A 496 -9.13 -14.71 -10.52
C THR A 496 -10.35 -15.20 -11.30
N SER A 497 -10.53 -14.69 -12.51
CA SER A 497 -11.62 -15.11 -13.41
C SER A 497 -11.53 -16.61 -13.77
N GLU A 498 -10.39 -17.23 -13.53
CA GLU A 498 -10.14 -18.65 -13.86
C GLU A 498 -10.43 -19.61 -12.72
N HIS A 499 -10.61 -19.13 -11.47
CA HIS A 499 -11.01 -20.02 -10.36
C HIS A 499 -12.34 -20.68 -10.66
N SER A 500 -12.41 -22.03 -10.49
CA SER A 500 -13.68 -22.74 -10.55
C SER A 500 -14.46 -22.60 -9.23
N GLU A 501 -15.77 -22.84 -9.28
CA GLU A 501 -16.62 -22.83 -8.09
C GLU A 501 -16.16 -23.86 -7.06
N GLU A 502 -15.78 -25.07 -7.51
CA GLU A 502 -15.29 -26.13 -6.64
C GLU A 502 -13.98 -25.72 -5.93
N GLN A 503 -13.09 -24.99 -6.63
CA GLN A 503 -11.87 -24.47 -6.03
C GLN A 503 -12.16 -23.41 -4.96
N ILE A 504 -13.14 -22.55 -5.21
CA ILE A 504 -13.60 -21.53 -4.26
C ILE A 504 -14.26 -22.17 -3.04
N VAL A 505 -15.21 -23.09 -3.24
CA VAL A 505 -15.87 -23.83 -2.14
C VAL A 505 -14.82 -24.54 -1.26
N ARG A 506 -13.92 -25.31 -1.88
CA ARG A 506 -12.85 -25.99 -1.16
C ARG A 506 -11.96 -25.02 -0.38
N ALA A 507 -11.62 -23.85 -0.97
CA ALA A 507 -10.78 -22.86 -0.30
C ALA A 507 -11.48 -22.29 0.94
N VAL A 508 -12.75 -21.93 0.84
CA VAL A 508 -13.51 -21.36 1.96
C VAL A 508 -13.74 -22.39 3.07
N GLU A 509 -14.21 -23.61 2.74
CA GLU A 509 -14.40 -24.69 3.71
C GLU A 509 -13.09 -25.02 4.44
N THR A 510 -11.99 -25.19 3.68
CA THR A 510 -10.68 -25.46 4.28
C THR A 510 -10.22 -24.31 5.18
N THR A 511 -10.50 -23.05 4.80
CA THR A 511 -10.14 -21.88 5.60
C THR A 511 -10.95 -21.84 6.90
N ALA A 512 -12.26 -22.11 6.84
CA ALA A 512 -13.11 -22.16 8.02
C ALA A 512 -12.65 -23.25 9.01
N ASP A 513 -12.35 -24.46 8.52
CA ASP A 513 -11.80 -25.56 9.33
C ASP A 513 -10.47 -25.17 9.99
N VAL A 514 -9.56 -24.55 9.23
CA VAL A 514 -8.26 -24.09 9.75
C VAL A 514 -8.46 -23.03 10.83
N VAL A 515 -9.30 -22.02 10.58
CA VAL A 515 -9.55 -20.93 11.54
C VAL A 515 -10.17 -21.49 12.83
N ALA A 516 -11.15 -22.40 12.73
CA ALA A 516 -11.75 -23.06 13.88
C ALA A 516 -10.73 -23.88 14.70
N SER A 517 -9.76 -24.52 14.04
CA SER A 517 -8.71 -25.30 14.71
C SER A 517 -7.64 -24.47 15.44
N LEU A 518 -7.56 -23.18 15.14
CA LEU A 518 -6.59 -22.27 15.77
C LEU A 518 -7.13 -21.63 17.07
N GLY A 519 -8.34 -21.86 17.43
CA GLY A 519 -8.98 -21.40 18.68
C GLY A 519 -9.46 -19.97 18.60
#